data_ac52e4b57d5872024d5be1b785216a21
#
_entry.id   ac52e4b57d5872024d5be1b785216a21
#
_cell.length_a   1.000
_cell.length_b   1.000
_cell.length_c   1.000
_cell.angle_alpha   90.00
_cell.angle_beta   90.00
_cell.angle_gamma   90.00
#
_symmetry.space_group_name_H-M   'P 1'
#
loop_
_entity.id
_entity.type
_entity.pdbx_description
1 polymer ?
#
loop_
_entity_poly.entity_id
_entity_poly.type
_entity_poly.pdbx_seq_one_letter_code
_entity_poly.pdbx_strand_id
1 'polypeptide(L)'
;MKIIKIWFKGDYLYGEDDSGKTYRQSLLWYKKLRSATAEEREQYTFGFDGIHWRNIDEDVSFESFAYNDAEPTKLQRFFLSHPEINIAEFARLIGMNPSLLRNYINGFKKPSKEREQMIIQKVNNIGKEYMALA
;
A
#
# COMPACT_ATOMS: atom_id res chain seq x y z
N MET A 1 -12.00 -18.08 4.35
CA MET A 1 -11.75 -17.27 5.56
C MET A 1 -12.80 -16.18 5.69
N LYS A 2 -13.24 -15.90 6.89
CA LYS A 2 -14.25 -14.89 7.14
C LYS A 2 -13.78 -13.98 8.28
N ILE A 3 -13.61 -12.69 8.00
CA ILE A 3 -13.34 -11.68 9.01
C ILE A 3 -14.67 -11.24 9.62
N ILE A 4 -14.75 -11.27 10.93
CA ILE A 4 -15.99 -10.94 11.66
C ILE A 4 -15.90 -9.62 12.43
N LYS A 5 -14.69 -9.08 12.58
CA LYS A 5 -14.47 -7.83 13.32
C LYS A 5 -13.24 -7.13 12.72
N ILE A 6 -13.34 -5.82 12.60
CA ILE A 6 -12.21 -4.99 12.19
C ILE A 6 -12.04 -3.80 13.13
N TRP A 7 -10.83 -3.26 13.18
CA TRP A 7 -10.53 -2.00 13.85
C TRP A 7 -9.29 -1.39 13.23
N PHE A 8 -9.12 -0.10 13.46
CA PHE A 8 -7.98 0.67 12.96
C PHE A 8 -7.11 1.08 14.14
N LYS A 9 -5.79 0.96 13.97
CA LYS A 9 -4.83 1.43 14.95
C LYS A 9 -3.55 1.87 14.23
N GLY A 10 -3.17 3.14 14.38
CA GLY A 10 -2.05 3.70 13.63
C GLY A 10 -2.30 3.60 12.14
N ASP A 11 -1.31 3.13 11.40
CA ASP A 11 -1.39 2.98 9.95
C ASP A 11 -1.81 1.57 9.52
N TYR A 12 -2.53 0.85 10.38
CA TYR A 12 -2.92 -0.54 10.12
C TYR A 12 -4.42 -0.75 10.25
N LEU A 13 -4.91 -1.63 9.40
CA LEU A 13 -6.23 -2.22 9.50
C LEU A 13 -6.09 -3.62 10.11
N TYR A 14 -6.73 -3.83 11.24
CA TYR A 14 -6.75 -5.12 11.93
C TYR A 14 -8.06 -5.84 11.64
N GLY A 15 -7.98 -7.16 11.62
CA GLY A 15 -9.15 -8.01 11.46
C GLY A 15 -9.05 -9.25 12.32
N GLU A 16 -10.17 -9.73 12.81
CA GLU A 16 -10.27 -10.99 13.53
C GLU A 16 -11.19 -11.91 12.77
N ASP A 17 -10.76 -13.15 12.55
CA ASP A 17 -11.57 -14.14 11.85
C ASP A 17 -12.50 -14.90 12.82
N ASP A 18 -13.33 -15.77 12.26
CA ASP A 18 -14.32 -16.54 13.04
C ASP A 18 -13.68 -17.63 13.93
N SER A 19 -12.37 -17.85 13.81
CA SER A 19 -11.61 -18.74 14.73
C SER A 19 -10.93 -17.98 15.87
N GLY A 20 -11.02 -16.65 15.86
CA GLY A 20 -10.38 -15.80 16.86
C GLY A 20 -8.96 -15.36 16.51
N LYS A 21 -8.48 -15.71 15.32
CA LYS A 21 -7.17 -15.29 14.87
C LYS A 21 -7.19 -13.85 14.40
N THR A 22 -6.19 -13.08 14.80
CA THR A 22 -6.02 -11.66 14.45
C THR A 22 -5.00 -11.50 13.34
N TYR A 23 -5.31 -10.60 12.41
CA TYR A 23 -4.47 -10.24 11.28
C TYR A 23 -4.35 -8.73 11.23
N ARG A 24 -3.34 -8.26 10.51
CA ARG A 24 -3.25 -6.83 10.18
C ARG A 24 -2.68 -6.64 8.79
N GLN A 25 -3.01 -5.51 8.19
CA GLN A 25 -2.39 -5.10 6.94
C GLN A 25 -2.22 -3.59 6.92
N SER A 26 -1.24 -3.13 6.14
CA SER A 26 -0.90 -1.72 6.07
C SER A 26 -1.97 -0.93 5.33
N LEU A 27 -2.34 0.24 5.85
CA LEU A 27 -3.23 1.18 5.18
C LEU A 27 -2.56 1.84 3.96
N LEU A 28 -1.27 1.65 3.76
CA LEU A 28 -0.60 2.12 2.56
C LEU A 28 -1.16 1.48 1.29
N TRP A 29 -1.70 0.26 1.40
CA TRP A 29 -2.36 -0.41 0.28
C TRP A 29 -3.73 0.18 -0.06
N TYR A 30 -4.32 0.96 0.84
CA TYR A 30 -5.69 1.45 0.73
C TYR A 30 -5.73 2.96 0.93
N LYS A 31 -5.37 3.69 -0.13
CA LYS A 31 -5.26 5.16 -0.09
C LYS A 31 -6.53 5.83 0.43
N LYS A 32 -7.69 5.35 0.00
CA LYS A 32 -8.98 5.94 0.40
C LYS A 32 -9.25 5.75 1.88
N LEU A 33 -8.92 4.59 2.44
CA LEU A 33 -9.04 4.34 3.87
C LEU A 33 -8.03 5.14 4.68
N ARG A 34 -6.80 5.26 4.15
CA ARG A 34 -5.75 6.03 4.81
C ARG A 34 -6.13 7.50 4.95
N SER A 35 -6.77 8.06 3.91
CA SER A 35 -7.19 9.45 3.88
C SER A 35 -8.55 9.70 4.54
N ALA A 36 -9.28 8.65 4.89
CA ALA A 36 -10.62 8.76 5.45
C ALA A 36 -10.61 9.28 6.88
N THR A 37 -11.69 9.95 7.26
CA THR A 37 -11.90 10.37 8.64
C THR A 37 -12.25 9.15 9.50
N ALA A 38 -12.14 9.29 10.83
CA ALA A 38 -12.53 8.23 11.74
C ALA A 38 -14.01 7.84 11.55
N GLU A 39 -14.86 8.82 11.29
CA GLU A 39 -16.28 8.59 11.03
C GLU A 39 -16.51 7.80 9.75
N GLU A 40 -15.82 8.15 8.67
CA GLU A 40 -15.91 7.43 7.39
C GLU A 40 -15.43 5.98 7.52
N ARG A 41 -14.38 5.74 8.30
CA ARG A 41 -13.85 4.39 8.52
C ARG A 41 -14.83 3.47 9.24
N GLU A 42 -15.76 4.02 10.00
CA GLU A 42 -16.78 3.24 10.72
C GLU A 42 -17.97 2.88 9.83
N GLN A 43 -18.08 3.46 8.64
CA GLN A 43 -19.22 3.27 7.73
C GLN A 43 -18.95 2.14 6.74
N TYR A 44 -18.82 0.94 7.25
CA TYR A 44 -18.57 -0.26 6.45
C TYR A 44 -19.66 -1.30 6.63
N THR A 45 -19.74 -2.21 5.64
CA THR A 45 -20.61 -3.38 5.71
C THR A 45 -19.80 -4.62 5.37
N PHE A 46 -20.14 -5.73 6.02
CA PHE A 46 -19.56 -7.03 5.69
C PHE A 46 -20.36 -7.67 4.55
N GLY A 47 -19.66 -8.05 3.49
CA GLY A 47 -20.23 -8.80 2.38
C GLY A 47 -19.86 -10.28 2.46
N PHE A 48 -20.13 -10.99 1.38
CA PHE A 48 -19.83 -12.42 1.29
C PHE A 48 -18.33 -12.71 1.33
N ASP A 49 -17.53 -11.90 0.65
CA ASP A 49 -16.10 -12.13 0.45
C ASP A 49 -15.22 -11.00 0.94
N GLY A 50 -15.78 -9.97 1.53
CA GLY A 50 -15.01 -8.81 1.95
C GLY A 50 -15.81 -7.76 2.68
N ILE A 51 -15.14 -6.65 2.94
CA ILE A 51 -15.65 -5.50 3.66
C ILE A 51 -15.77 -4.35 2.67
N HIS A 52 -16.89 -3.63 2.72
CA HIS A 52 -17.20 -2.57 1.76
C HIS A 52 -17.42 -1.24 2.47
N TRP A 53 -16.71 -0.21 2.03
CA TRP A 53 -16.93 1.18 2.44
C TRP A 53 -17.56 1.91 1.27
N ARG A 54 -18.87 1.93 1.24
CA ARG A 54 -19.63 2.47 0.10
C ARG A 54 -19.38 3.97 -0.10
N ASN A 55 -19.29 4.72 0.99
CA ASN A 55 -19.16 6.19 0.91
C ASN A 55 -17.83 6.66 0.33
N ILE A 56 -16.79 5.87 0.45
CA ILE A 56 -15.46 6.18 -0.10
C ILE A 56 -15.05 5.23 -1.22
N ASP A 57 -15.98 4.36 -1.65
CA ASP A 57 -15.77 3.41 -2.75
C ASP A 57 -14.49 2.56 -2.55
N GLU A 58 -14.40 1.90 -1.40
CA GLU A 58 -13.28 1.01 -1.08
C GLU A 58 -13.77 -0.36 -0.69
N ASP A 59 -13.05 -1.38 -1.13
CA ASP A 59 -13.34 -2.78 -0.83
C ASP A 59 -12.06 -3.46 -0.35
N VAL A 60 -12.19 -4.28 0.69
CA VAL A 60 -11.09 -5.07 1.24
C VAL A 60 -11.55 -6.52 1.33
N SER A 61 -10.92 -7.42 0.57
CA SER A 61 -11.29 -8.82 0.61
C SER A 61 -10.87 -9.47 1.93
N PHE A 62 -11.61 -10.48 2.38
CA PHE A 62 -11.22 -11.23 3.57
C PHE A 62 -9.88 -11.93 3.37
N GLU A 63 -9.63 -12.45 2.17
CA GLU A 63 -8.39 -13.15 1.87
C GLU A 63 -7.16 -12.27 1.97
N SER A 64 -7.29 -10.97 1.71
CA SER A 64 -6.16 -10.04 1.75
C SER A 64 -5.48 -9.99 3.12
N PHE A 65 -6.21 -10.27 4.19
CA PHE A 65 -5.65 -10.30 5.53
C PHE A 65 -4.62 -11.42 5.74
N ALA A 66 -4.69 -12.47 4.92
CA ALA A 66 -3.79 -13.61 5.03
C ALA A 66 -2.63 -13.57 4.02
N TYR A 67 -2.53 -12.52 3.19
CA TYR A 67 -1.46 -12.41 2.21
C TYR A 67 -0.11 -12.19 2.91
N ASN A 68 0.93 -12.78 2.34
CA ASN A 68 2.30 -12.64 2.86
C ASN A 68 2.87 -11.25 2.71
N ASP A 69 2.31 -10.45 1.80
CA ASP A 69 2.73 -9.09 1.50
C ASP A 69 1.85 -8.02 2.14
N ALA A 70 1.19 -8.36 3.24
CA ALA A 70 0.40 -7.41 4.02
C ALA A 70 1.24 -6.21 4.49
N GLU A 71 2.55 -6.42 4.68
CA GLU A 71 3.51 -5.35 4.97
C GLU A 71 4.22 -4.95 3.68
N PRO A 72 4.16 -3.67 3.27
CA PRO A 72 4.93 -3.21 2.12
C PRO A 72 6.43 -3.31 2.36
N THR A 73 7.18 -3.57 1.29
CA THR A 73 8.64 -3.47 1.34
C THR A 73 9.07 -2.01 1.50
N LYS A 74 10.35 -1.79 1.79
CA LYS A 74 10.91 -0.44 1.92
C LYS A 74 10.66 0.40 0.66
N LEU A 75 10.86 -0.18 -0.51
CA LEU A 75 10.63 0.48 -1.79
C LEU A 75 9.15 0.84 -1.98
N GLN A 76 8.26 -0.11 -1.74
CA GLN A 76 6.82 0.10 -1.83
C GLN A 76 6.35 1.16 -0.85
N ARG A 77 6.82 1.09 0.39
CA ARG A 77 6.48 2.06 1.43
C ARG A 77 6.87 3.48 1.02
N PHE A 78 8.04 3.64 0.44
CA PHE A 78 8.47 4.95 -0.02
C PHE A 78 7.50 5.52 -1.06
N PHE A 79 7.26 4.79 -2.15
CA PHE A 79 6.41 5.31 -3.23
C PHE A 79 4.94 5.46 -2.82
N LEU A 80 4.42 4.52 -2.02
CA LEU A 80 3.04 4.61 -1.53
C LEU A 80 2.85 5.77 -0.56
N SER A 81 3.91 6.21 0.12
CA SER A 81 3.87 7.35 1.02
C SER A 81 4.07 8.69 0.31
N HIS A 82 4.45 8.68 -0.97
CA HIS A 82 4.77 9.88 -1.73
C HIS A 82 3.93 9.96 -3.02
N PRO A 83 2.61 10.18 -2.90
CA PRO A 83 1.74 10.28 -4.08
C PRO A 83 2.03 11.48 -4.97
N GLU A 84 2.81 12.45 -4.48
CA GLU A 84 3.26 13.60 -5.25
C GLU A 84 4.26 13.22 -6.35
N ILE A 85 4.88 12.03 -6.27
CA ILE A 85 5.82 11.55 -7.28
C ILE A 85 5.03 11.01 -8.48
N ASN A 86 5.31 11.55 -9.67
CA ASN A 86 4.79 11.02 -10.92
C ASN A 86 5.58 9.76 -11.29
N ILE A 87 4.98 8.60 -11.10
CA ILE A 87 5.64 7.31 -11.29
C ILE A 87 6.12 7.14 -12.73
N ALA A 88 5.32 7.53 -13.71
CA ALA A 88 5.68 7.38 -15.12
C ALA A 88 6.92 8.21 -15.47
N GLU A 89 6.95 9.46 -15.02
CA GLU A 89 8.09 10.35 -15.28
C GLU A 89 9.32 9.91 -14.52
N PHE A 90 9.15 9.48 -13.26
CA PHE A 90 10.27 8.94 -12.47
C PHE A 90 10.88 7.70 -13.15
N ALA A 91 10.04 6.79 -13.63
CA ALA A 91 10.49 5.60 -14.33
C ALA A 91 11.32 5.96 -15.57
N ARG A 92 10.83 6.92 -16.35
CA ARG A 92 11.55 7.39 -17.54
C ARG A 92 12.90 8.01 -17.16
N LEU A 93 12.94 8.79 -16.11
CA LEU A 93 14.17 9.42 -15.63
C LEU A 93 15.25 8.40 -15.30
N ILE A 94 14.86 7.27 -14.71
CA ILE A 94 15.82 6.22 -14.33
C ILE A 94 16.01 5.15 -15.43
N GLY A 95 15.41 5.33 -16.61
CA GLY A 95 15.54 4.41 -17.73
C GLY A 95 14.75 3.12 -17.58
N MET A 96 13.61 3.18 -16.94
CA MET A 96 12.81 2.02 -16.64
C MET A 96 11.41 2.13 -17.25
N ASN A 97 10.82 0.99 -17.60
CA ASN A 97 9.45 0.95 -18.11
C ASN A 97 8.47 1.36 -16.98
N PRO A 98 7.60 2.36 -17.21
CA PRO A 98 6.64 2.81 -16.19
C PRO A 98 5.71 1.72 -15.66
N SER A 99 5.23 0.83 -16.53
CA SER A 99 4.35 -0.27 -16.11
C SER A 99 5.06 -1.24 -15.18
N LEU A 100 6.34 -1.50 -15.45
CA LEU A 100 7.14 -2.38 -14.60
C LEU A 100 7.32 -1.77 -13.21
N LEU A 101 7.64 -0.48 -13.13
CA LEU A 101 7.78 0.19 -11.84
C LEU A 101 6.47 0.17 -11.06
N ARG A 102 5.34 0.46 -11.73
CA ARG A 102 4.02 0.37 -11.07
C ARG A 102 3.73 -1.02 -10.54
N ASN A 103 4.09 -2.07 -11.29
CA ASN A 103 3.89 -3.45 -10.85
C ASN A 103 4.72 -3.78 -9.62
N TYR A 104 5.94 -3.25 -9.51
CA TYR A 104 6.75 -3.40 -8.31
C TYR A 104 6.13 -2.69 -7.11
N ILE A 105 5.67 -1.46 -7.30
CA ILE A 105 5.07 -0.66 -6.24
C ILE A 105 3.77 -1.30 -5.73
N ASN A 106 2.96 -1.81 -6.65
CA ASN A 106 1.65 -2.38 -6.31
C ASN A 106 1.69 -3.86 -5.91
N GLY A 107 2.88 -4.48 -5.93
CA GLY A 107 3.04 -5.84 -5.48
C GLY A 107 2.69 -6.91 -6.50
N PHE A 108 2.38 -6.54 -7.75
CA PHE A 108 2.07 -7.51 -8.80
C PHE A 108 3.31 -8.21 -9.33
N LYS A 109 4.48 -7.64 -9.11
CA LYS A 109 5.76 -8.20 -9.52
C LYS A 109 6.81 -7.87 -8.49
N LYS A 110 7.71 -8.83 -8.23
CA LYS A 110 8.79 -8.65 -7.27
C LYS A 110 10.08 -8.33 -8.00
N PRO A 111 10.76 -7.23 -7.69
CA PRO A 111 12.07 -6.94 -8.30
C PRO A 111 13.14 -7.86 -7.72
N SER A 112 14.21 -8.10 -8.51
CA SER A 112 15.43 -8.69 -7.98
C SER A 112 16.06 -7.73 -6.96
N LYS A 113 16.91 -8.26 -6.08
CA LYS A 113 17.66 -7.41 -5.13
C LYS A 113 18.45 -6.32 -5.84
N GLU A 114 19.09 -6.67 -6.95
CA GLU A 114 19.89 -5.73 -7.73
C GLU A 114 19.03 -4.60 -8.31
N ARG A 115 17.85 -4.97 -8.85
CA ARG A 115 16.92 -4.00 -9.42
C ARG A 115 16.36 -3.08 -8.34
N GLU A 116 15.99 -3.65 -7.20
CA GLU A 116 15.49 -2.88 -6.08
C GLU A 116 16.51 -1.88 -5.57
N GLN A 117 17.77 -2.31 -5.41
CA GLN A 117 18.85 -1.44 -4.96
C GLN A 117 19.14 -0.34 -5.97
N MET A 118 19.06 -0.64 -7.27
CA MET A 118 19.24 0.36 -8.33
C MET A 118 18.17 1.45 -8.21
N ILE A 119 16.92 1.07 -8.01
CA ILE A 119 15.82 2.03 -7.87
C ILE A 119 16.03 2.89 -6.62
N ILE A 120 16.37 2.27 -5.48
CA ILE A 120 16.62 2.99 -4.23
C ILE A 120 17.79 3.97 -4.40
N GLN A 121 18.85 3.55 -5.07
CA GLN A 121 19.98 4.43 -5.33
C GLN A 121 19.59 5.66 -6.16
N LYS A 122 18.73 5.47 -7.15
CA LYS A 122 18.23 6.56 -7.98
C LYS A 122 17.36 7.53 -7.18
N VAL A 123 16.52 7.00 -6.30
CA VAL A 123 15.73 7.81 -5.37
C VAL A 123 16.65 8.65 -4.49
N ASN A 124 17.69 8.04 -3.93
CA ASN A 124 18.65 8.73 -3.07
C ASN A 124 19.40 9.83 -3.80
N ASN A 125 19.76 9.60 -5.07
CA ASN A 125 20.43 10.61 -5.88
C ASN A 125 19.55 11.85 -6.11
N ILE A 126 18.26 11.64 -6.36
CA ILE A 126 17.29 12.75 -6.51
C ILE A 126 17.14 13.48 -5.17
N GLY A 127 17.10 12.73 -4.07
CA GLY A 127 17.04 13.33 -2.74
C GLY A 127 18.21 14.25 -2.45
N LYS A 128 19.41 13.87 -2.88
CA LYS A 128 20.60 14.71 -2.75
C LYS A 128 20.46 15.98 -3.56
N GLU A 129 19.87 15.92 -4.74
CA GLU A 129 19.62 17.10 -5.57
C GLU A 129 18.65 18.06 -4.85
N TYR A 130 17.59 17.52 -4.24
CA TYR A 130 16.66 18.34 -3.47
C TYR A 130 17.34 19.00 -2.28
N MET A 131 18.18 18.27 -1.58
CA MET A 131 18.92 18.82 -0.45
C MET A 131 19.93 19.89 -0.85
N ALA A 132 20.46 19.83 -2.05
CA ALA A 132 21.41 20.82 -2.57
C ALA A 132 20.73 22.11 -3.01
N LEU A 133 19.41 22.15 -3.07
CA LEU A 133 18.64 23.34 -3.39
C LEU A 133 18.66 24.27 -2.18
N ALA A 134 19.38 25.33 -2.24
CA ALA A 134 19.55 26.27 -1.13
C ALA A 134 19.03 27.65 -1.48
#